data_297d9a2d436eec4678ec11f07af7a053
#
_entry.id   297d9a2d436eec4678ec11f07af7a053
#
_cell.length_a   1.000
_cell.length_b   1.000
_cell.length_c   1.000
_cell.angle_alpha   90.00
_cell.angle_beta   90.00
_cell.angle_gamma   90.00
#
_symmetry.space_group_name_H-M   'P 1'
#
loop_
_entity.id
_entity.type
_entity.pdbx_description
1 polymer ?
#
loop_
_entity_poly.entity_id
_entity_poly.type
_entity_poly.pdbx_seq_one_letter_code
_entity_poly.pdbx_strand_id
1 'polypeptide(L)'
;SWIDNNNHMHDAQYYSIFSDAVVGFFESIDFSTDYRHSQDVTMFSVEAHISFLKELLLDESFYIKVHIYDYDAKRVHLFLTMYNSNDERNATYEAIMMGVGNETRRSMDFPKPIQEKIKHYFDQQNTFDVPKQLGHVIGIPKK
;
A
#
# COMPACT_ATOMS: atom_id res chain seq x y z
N SER A 1 6.38 19.33 -8.05
CA SER A 1 4.92 19.49 -7.93
C SER A 1 4.19 18.19 -8.25
N TRP A 2 3.08 17.96 -7.55
CA TRP A 2 2.24 16.78 -7.78
C TRP A 2 1.21 17.00 -8.88
N ILE A 3 1.21 18.19 -9.48
CA ILE A 3 0.20 18.58 -10.46
C ILE A 3 0.87 18.80 -11.80
N ASP A 4 0.33 18.20 -12.86
CA ASP A 4 0.86 18.36 -14.20
C ASP A 4 0.30 19.64 -14.88
N ASN A 5 0.63 19.83 -16.17
CA ASN A 5 0.23 21.02 -16.91
C ASN A 5 -1.29 21.17 -17.08
N ASN A 6 -2.04 20.11 -16.84
CA ASN A 6 -3.51 20.12 -16.98
C ASN A 6 -4.20 20.28 -15.63
N ASN A 7 -3.46 20.66 -14.58
CA ASN A 7 -3.95 20.75 -13.20
C ASN A 7 -4.43 19.42 -12.63
N HIS A 8 -3.90 18.30 -13.14
CA HIS A 8 -4.17 16.96 -12.66
C HIS A 8 -2.90 16.40 -12.01
N MET A 9 -3.07 15.56 -10.99
CA MET A 9 -1.95 14.89 -10.38
C MET A 9 -1.27 13.96 -11.39
N HIS A 10 0.05 14.06 -11.50
CA HIS A 10 0.85 13.23 -12.40
C HIS A 10 0.88 11.78 -11.89
N ASP A 11 0.88 10.81 -12.82
CA ASP A 11 0.85 9.37 -12.48
C ASP A 11 1.93 8.97 -11.48
N ALA A 12 3.15 9.45 -11.66
CA ALA A 12 4.26 9.12 -10.77
C ALA A 12 4.03 9.62 -9.34
N GLN A 13 3.28 10.69 -9.17
CA GLN A 13 2.99 11.23 -7.86
C GLN A 13 1.97 10.38 -7.10
N TYR A 14 1.01 9.76 -7.79
CA TYR A 14 0.11 8.78 -7.17
C TYR A 14 0.93 7.65 -6.57
N TYR A 15 1.87 7.11 -7.32
CA TYR A 15 2.73 6.04 -6.84
C TYR A 15 3.51 6.47 -5.60
N SER A 16 4.10 7.66 -5.63
CA SER A 16 4.87 8.20 -4.51
C SER A 16 4.02 8.34 -3.25
N ILE A 17 2.80 8.84 -3.39
CA ILE A 17 1.87 9.01 -2.28
C ILE A 17 1.48 7.64 -1.69
N PHE A 18 1.15 6.68 -2.53
CA PHE A 18 0.82 5.34 -2.07
C PHE A 18 2.01 4.67 -1.38
N SER A 19 3.21 4.83 -1.94
CA SER A 19 4.42 4.29 -1.33
C SER A 19 4.64 4.88 0.07
N ASP A 20 4.46 6.18 0.23
CA ASP A 20 4.56 6.84 1.54
C ASP A 20 3.49 6.32 2.50
N ALA A 21 2.29 6.07 2.00
CA ALA A 21 1.21 5.52 2.83
C ALA A 21 1.53 4.10 3.31
N VAL A 22 2.18 3.28 2.48
CA VAL A 22 2.64 1.95 2.88
C VAL A 22 3.66 2.06 4.01
N VAL A 23 4.64 2.95 3.87
CA VAL A 23 5.65 3.18 4.92
C VAL A 23 4.96 3.63 6.21
N GLY A 24 4.03 4.57 6.11
CA GLY A 24 3.28 5.05 7.26
C GLY A 24 2.47 3.95 7.94
N PHE A 25 1.88 3.06 7.16
CA PHE A 25 1.19 1.90 7.72
C PHE A 25 2.13 1.04 8.55
N PHE A 26 3.30 0.70 8.01
CA PHE A 26 4.26 -0.13 8.75
C PHE A 26 4.80 0.57 9.99
N GLU A 27 5.01 1.88 9.93
CA GLU A 27 5.38 2.65 11.12
C GLU A 27 4.29 2.58 12.19
N SER A 28 3.03 2.60 11.79
CA SER A 28 1.89 2.54 12.72
C SER A 28 1.80 1.22 13.47
N ILE A 29 2.39 0.15 12.94
CA ILE A 29 2.46 -1.15 13.61
C ILE A 29 3.86 -1.42 14.18
N ASP A 30 4.62 -0.35 14.42
CA ASP A 30 5.94 -0.38 15.06
C ASP A 30 7.06 -0.96 14.21
N PHE A 31 6.85 -1.13 12.92
CA PHE A 31 7.89 -1.55 11.98
C PHE A 31 8.57 -0.32 11.39
N SER A 32 9.12 0.50 12.28
CA SER A 32 9.79 1.75 11.92
C SER A 32 11.19 1.51 11.37
N THR A 33 11.79 2.55 10.81
CA THR A 33 13.17 2.50 10.31
C THR A 33 14.14 2.07 11.41
N ASP A 34 14.01 2.65 12.63
CA ASP A 34 14.89 2.32 13.74
C ASP A 34 14.74 0.85 14.16
N TYR A 35 13.49 0.38 14.24
CA TYR A 35 13.23 -1.02 14.58
C TYR A 35 13.83 -1.95 13.53
N ARG A 36 13.66 -1.63 12.25
CA ARG A 36 14.22 -2.46 11.17
C ARG A 36 15.73 -2.53 11.22
N HIS A 37 16.40 -1.41 11.53
CA HIS A 37 17.85 -1.41 11.71
C HIS A 37 18.27 -2.30 12.87
N SER A 38 17.57 -2.22 14.01
CA SER A 38 17.93 -2.99 15.19
C SER A 38 17.74 -4.50 15.00
N GLN A 39 16.81 -4.90 14.12
CA GLN A 39 16.48 -6.31 13.87
C GLN A 39 17.09 -6.87 12.59
N ASP A 40 17.90 -6.09 11.89
CA ASP A 40 18.52 -6.45 10.60
C ASP A 40 17.50 -6.95 9.58
N VAL A 41 16.35 -6.30 9.53
CA VAL A 41 15.26 -6.63 8.61
C VAL A 41 14.75 -5.38 7.94
N THR A 42 14.33 -5.52 6.70
CA THR A 42 13.62 -4.47 5.97
C THR A 42 12.47 -5.11 5.19
N MET A 43 11.89 -4.36 4.28
CA MET A 43 10.84 -4.87 3.42
C MET A 43 11.04 -4.35 2.00
N PHE A 44 10.64 -5.18 1.04
CA PHE A 44 10.67 -4.81 -0.36
C PHE A 44 9.28 -4.96 -0.96
N SER A 45 8.95 -4.08 -1.89
CA SER A 45 7.79 -4.23 -2.74
C SER A 45 8.13 -5.27 -3.81
N VAL A 46 7.46 -6.41 -3.73
CA VAL A 46 7.69 -7.51 -4.69
C VAL A 46 6.92 -7.26 -5.97
N GLU A 47 5.73 -6.72 -5.82
CA GLU A 47 4.80 -6.52 -6.91
C GLU A 47 3.85 -5.40 -6.53
N ALA A 48 3.47 -4.58 -7.49
CA ALA A 48 2.53 -3.50 -7.25
C ALA A 48 1.69 -3.25 -8.50
N HIS A 49 0.44 -2.87 -8.27
CA HIS A 49 -0.50 -2.54 -9.33
C HIS A 49 -1.30 -1.30 -8.91
N ILE A 50 -1.35 -0.31 -9.78
CA ILE A 50 -2.08 0.92 -9.53
C ILE A 50 -3.17 1.08 -10.59
N SER A 51 -4.36 1.49 -10.14
CA SER A 51 -5.49 1.79 -11.05
C SER A 51 -5.92 3.23 -10.83
N PHE A 52 -6.11 3.94 -11.92
CA PHE A 52 -6.56 5.33 -11.92
C PHE A 52 -8.05 5.35 -12.27
N LEU A 53 -8.88 5.83 -11.35
CA LEU A 53 -10.33 5.78 -11.49
C LEU A 53 -10.94 7.14 -11.76
N LYS A 54 -10.41 8.19 -11.12
CA LYS A 54 -10.88 9.55 -11.26
C LYS A 54 -9.72 10.50 -10.96
N GLU A 55 -9.55 11.53 -11.78
CA GLU A 55 -8.47 12.48 -11.59
C GLU A 55 -8.60 13.24 -10.27
N LEU A 56 -7.46 13.58 -9.69
CA LEU A 56 -7.38 14.46 -8.52
C LEU A 56 -6.90 15.82 -9.01
N LEU A 57 -7.69 16.86 -8.74
CA LEU A 57 -7.43 18.20 -9.24
C LEU A 57 -6.59 19.02 -8.29
N LEU A 58 -6.10 20.17 -8.78
CA LEU A 58 -5.36 21.14 -7.99
C LEU A 58 -6.18 21.53 -6.76
N ASP A 59 -5.51 21.61 -5.61
CA ASP A 59 -6.10 22.00 -4.32
C ASP A 59 -7.18 21.04 -3.79
N GLU A 60 -7.37 19.92 -4.42
CA GLU A 60 -8.31 18.91 -3.94
C GLU A 60 -7.67 18.07 -2.83
N SER A 61 -8.35 17.98 -1.68
CA SER A 61 -7.90 17.16 -0.56
C SER A 61 -8.18 15.69 -0.83
N PHE A 62 -7.36 14.83 -0.25
CA PHE A 62 -7.55 13.38 -0.36
C PHE A 62 -7.15 12.68 0.94
N TYR A 63 -7.59 11.43 1.08
CA TYR A 63 -7.14 10.55 2.16
C TYR A 63 -7.04 9.13 1.62
N ILE A 64 -6.30 8.29 2.34
CA ILE A 64 -6.04 6.91 1.93
C ILE A 64 -6.48 5.96 3.04
N LYS A 65 -7.20 4.91 2.64
CA LYS A 65 -7.52 3.80 3.54
C LYS A 65 -6.63 2.62 3.18
N VAL A 66 -6.12 1.94 4.20
CA VAL A 66 -5.25 0.77 4.04
C VAL A 66 -5.98 -0.47 4.54
N HIS A 67 -6.05 -1.48 3.68
CA HIS A 67 -6.59 -2.79 4.05
C HIS A 67 -5.52 -3.86 3.83
N ILE A 68 -5.48 -4.83 4.72
CA ILE A 68 -4.72 -6.07 4.50
C ILE A 68 -5.69 -7.06 3.86
N TYR A 69 -5.38 -7.49 2.64
CA TYR A 69 -6.18 -8.50 1.97
C TYR A 69 -5.79 -9.90 2.42
N ASP A 70 -4.48 -10.13 2.57
CA ASP A 70 -3.93 -11.42 2.99
C ASP A 70 -2.53 -11.22 3.56
N TYR A 71 -2.05 -12.18 4.30
CA TYR A 71 -0.69 -12.11 4.85
C TYR A 71 -0.19 -13.51 5.23
N ASP A 72 1.11 -13.65 5.31
CA ASP A 72 1.76 -14.83 5.91
C ASP A 72 2.93 -14.35 6.77
N ALA A 73 3.80 -15.27 7.18
CA ALA A 73 4.90 -14.93 8.09
C ALA A 73 5.89 -13.93 7.51
N LYS A 74 5.98 -13.80 6.19
CA LYS A 74 6.97 -12.94 5.54
C LYS A 74 6.41 -11.99 4.49
N ARG A 75 5.11 -12.04 4.20
CA ARG A 75 4.49 -11.20 3.17
C ARG A 75 3.20 -10.58 3.67
N VAL A 76 2.92 -9.37 3.19
CA VAL A 76 1.63 -8.70 3.43
C VAL A 76 1.09 -8.24 2.08
N HIS A 77 -0.13 -8.66 1.78
CA HIS A 77 -0.84 -8.24 0.57
C HIS A 77 -1.74 -7.08 0.95
N LEU A 78 -1.35 -5.88 0.55
CA LEU A 78 -2.04 -4.64 0.91
C LEU A 78 -2.91 -4.16 -0.25
N PHE A 79 -4.04 -3.56 0.11
CA PHE A 79 -4.87 -2.84 -0.83
C PHE A 79 -5.18 -1.46 -0.26
N LEU A 80 -4.75 -0.41 -0.97
CA LEU A 80 -4.93 0.97 -0.55
C LEU A 80 -5.89 1.66 -1.51
N THR A 81 -6.78 2.47 -0.96
CA THR A 81 -7.73 3.25 -1.76
C THR A 81 -7.58 4.72 -1.42
N MET A 82 -7.42 5.54 -2.45
CA MET A 82 -7.36 7.00 -2.32
C MET A 82 -8.76 7.57 -2.57
N TYR A 83 -9.22 8.39 -1.65
CA TYR A 83 -10.52 9.07 -1.73
C TYR A 83 -10.33 10.57 -1.79
N ASN A 84 -11.15 11.25 -2.57
CA ASN A 84 -11.17 12.71 -2.58
C ASN A 84 -12.05 13.26 -1.44
N SER A 85 -12.21 14.58 -1.38
CA SER A 85 -13.00 15.23 -0.34
C SER A 85 -14.50 14.91 -0.40
N ASN A 86 -14.98 14.37 -1.51
CA ASN A 86 -16.36 13.94 -1.68
C ASN A 86 -16.52 12.42 -1.45
N ASP A 87 -15.50 11.77 -0.87
CA ASP A 87 -15.47 10.32 -0.61
C ASP A 87 -15.59 9.45 -1.88
N GLU A 88 -15.18 10.01 -3.02
CA GLU A 88 -15.10 9.26 -4.26
C GLU A 88 -13.72 8.65 -4.42
N ARG A 89 -13.64 7.45 -4.99
CA ARG A 89 -12.37 6.77 -5.23
C ARG A 89 -11.63 7.41 -6.41
N ASN A 90 -10.41 7.89 -6.15
CA ASN A 90 -9.55 8.44 -7.21
C ASN A 90 -8.62 7.41 -7.80
N ALA A 91 -8.08 6.53 -6.96
CA ALA A 91 -7.11 5.54 -7.38
C ALA A 91 -7.04 4.41 -6.37
N THR A 92 -6.56 3.26 -6.81
CA THR A 92 -6.27 2.12 -5.94
C THR A 92 -4.83 1.67 -6.14
N TYR A 93 -4.26 1.08 -5.10
CA TYR A 93 -2.89 0.57 -5.12
C TYR A 93 -2.88 -0.78 -4.42
N GLU A 94 -2.45 -1.80 -5.14
CA GLU A 94 -2.31 -3.14 -4.60
C GLU A 94 -0.83 -3.50 -4.59
N ALA A 95 -0.34 -4.03 -3.48
CA ALA A 95 1.08 -4.36 -3.38
C ALA A 95 1.30 -5.56 -2.46
N ILE A 96 2.33 -6.32 -2.79
CA ILE A 96 2.86 -7.35 -1.89
C ILE A 96 4.19 -6.85 -1.36
N MET A 97 4.27 -6.72 -0.04
CA MET A 97 5.46 -6.32 0.67
C MET A 97 6.05 -7.55 1.35
N MET A 98 7.36 -7.74 1.23
CA MET A 98 8.04 -8.92 1.75
C MET A 98 9.17 -8.54 2.70
N GLY A 99 9.29 -9.27 3.79
CA GLY A 99 10.42 -9.14 4.71
C GLY A 99 11.71 -9.62 4.06
N VAL A 100 12.78 -8.87 4.24
CA VAL A 100 14.09 -9.16 3.64
C VAL A 100 15.17 -8.81 4.66
N GLY A 101 16.16 -9.70 4.80
CA GLY A 101 17.32 -9.42 5.63
C GLY A 101 18.19 -8.35 5.00
N ASN A 102 18.62 -7.36 5.79
CA ASN A 102 19.48 -6.28 5.28
C ASN A 102 20.81 -6.81 4.76
N GLU A 103 21.44 -7.72 5.49
CA GLU A 103 22.74 -8.27 5.12
C GLU A 103 22.64 -9.36 4.07
N THR A 104 21.73 -10.31 4.28
CA THR A 104 21.60 -11.48 3.40
C THR A 104 20.95 -11.16 2.07
N ARG A 105 20.10 -10.13 2.02
CA ARG A 105 19.29 -9.76 0.87
C ARG A 105 18.33 -10.87 0.43
N ARG A 106 17.99 -11.76 1.35
CA ARG A 106 17.05 -12.87 1.12
C ARG A 106 15.77 -12.63 1.87
N SER A 107 14.68 -13.22 1.37
CA SER A 107 13.41 -13.15 2.08
C SER A 107 13.54 -13.76 3.47
N MET A 108 12.87 -13.17 4.44
CA MET A 108 12.82 -13.68 5.80
C MET A 108 11.48 -13.33 6.43
N ASP A 109 11.13 -14.08 7.47
CA ASP A 109 9.92 -13.80 8.20
C ASP A 109 10.03 -12.45 8.90
N PHE A 110 8.92 -11.74 8.99
CA PHE A 110 8.84 -10.57 9.86
C PHE A 110 9.09 -11.02 11.30
N PRO A 111 9.72 -10.17 12.14
CA PRO A 111 9.84 -10.48 13.58
C PRO A 111 8.49 -10.81 14.20
N LYS A 112 8.46 -11.70 15.16
CA LYS A 112 7.20 -12.15 15.78
C LYS A 112 6.31 -11.01 16.27
N PRO A 113 6.82 -9.97 16.94
CA PRO A 113 5.96 -8.86 17.35
C PRO A 113 5.28 -8.17 16.16
N ILE A 114 5.96 -8.09 15.02
CA ILE A 114 5.40 -7.48 13.81
C ILE A 114 4.33 -8.40 13.20
N GLN A 115 4.58 -9.70 13.16
CA GLN A 115 3.57 -10.66 12.68
C GLN A 115 2.29 -10.56 13.52
N GLU A 116 2.41 -10.39 14.83
CA GLU A 116 1.26 -10.24 15.72
C GLU A 116 0.51 -8.94 15.47
N LYS A 117 1.23 -7.84 15.19
CA LYS A 117 0.61 -6.56 14.85
C LYS A 117 -0.13 -6.63 13.54
N ILE A 118 0.43 -7.30 12.54
CA ILE A 118 -0.22 -7.51 11.24
C ILE A 118 -1.52 -8.29 11.43
N LYS A 119 -1.46 -9.39 12.17
CA LYS A 119 -2.64 -10.20 12.47
C LYS A 119 -3.71 -9.39 13.20
N HIS A 120 -3.30 -8.61 14.20
CA HIS A 120 -4.23 -7.78 14.96
C HIS A 120 -4.91 -6.76 14.06
N TYR A 121 -4.15 -6.08 13.20
CA TYR A 121 -4.73 -5.12 12.26
C TYR A 121 -5.72 -5.81 11.31
N PHE A 122 -5.35 -6.96 10.78
CA PHE A 122 -6.21 -7.73 9.88
C PHE A 122 -7.53 -8.12 10.57
N ASP A 123 -7.44 -8.59 11.80
CA ASP A 123 -8.62 -9.04 12.56
C ASP A 123 -9.52 -7.87 12.97
N GLN A 124 -8.96 -6.66 13.15
CA GLN A 124 -9.70 -5.50 13.63
C GLN A 124 -10.20 -4.59 12.51
N GLN A 125 -9.74 -4.76 11.28
CA GLN A 125 -10.15 -3.88 10.19
C GLN A 125 -11.64 -4.09 9.86
N ASN A 126 -12.28 -3.02 9.36
CA ASN A 126 -13.67 -3.08 8.97
C ASN A 126 -13.88 -4.06 7.82
N THR A 127 -15.13 -4.59 7.74
CA THR A 127 -15.51 -5.42 6.59
C THR A 127 -15.17 -4.71 5.29
N PHE A 128 -14.59 -5.46 4.38
CA PHE A 128 -14.01 -4.92 3.16
C PHE A 128 -14.48 -5.77 1.99
N ASP A 129 -15.28 -5.16 1.14
CA ASP A 129 -15.74 -5.81 -0.09
C ASP A 129 -14.58 -5.79 -1.08
N VAL A 130 -14.28 -6.96 -1.63
CA VAL A 130 -13.18 -7.09 -2.60
C VAL A 130 -13.52 -6.29 -3.86
N PRO A 131 -12.80 -5.18 -4.14
CA PRO A 131 -13.09 -4.41 -5.35
C PRO A 131 -12.55 -5.11 -6.58
N LYS A 132 -13.13 -4.77 -7.73
CA LYS A 132 -12.71 -5.38 -9.01
C LYS A 132 -11.25 -5.10 -9.36
N GLN A 133 -10.66 -4.06 -8.78
CA GLN A 133 -9.26 -3.71 -9.02
C GLN A 133 -8.29 -4.67 -8.33
N LEU A 134 -8.72 -5.33 -7.25
CA LEU A 134 -7.86 -6.25 -6.52
C LEU A 134 -7.64 -7.52 -7.33
N GLY A 135 -6.39 -7.86 -7.58
CA GLY A 135 -6.03 -9.01 -8.39
C GLY A 135 -6.31 -8.83 -9.88
N HIS A 136 -6.62 -7.61 -10.31
CA HIS A 136 -6.94 -7.32 -11.70
C HIS A 136 -5.72 -7.50 -12.60
N VAL A 137 -5.91 -8.16 -13.72
CA VAL A 137 -4.87 -8.32 -14.74
C VAL A 137 -5.00 -7.20 -15.77
N ILE A 138 -3.89 -6.53 -16.07
CA ILE A 138 -3.89 -5.44 -17.04
C ILE A 138 -4.27 -5.98 -18.41
N GLY A 139 -5.23 -5.33 -19.04
CA GLY A 139 -5.68 -5.72 -20.38
C GLY A 139 -6.89 -4.92 -20.81
N ILE A 140 -7.23 -5.03 -22.07
CA ILE A 140 -8.39 -4.37 -22.62
C ILE A 140 -9.59 -5.29 -22.43
N PRO A 141 -10.67 -4.81 -21.75
CA PRO A 141 -11.86 -5.66 -21.58
C PRO A 141 -12.46 -6.06 -22.92
N LYS A 142 -12.84 -7.32 -23.04
CA LYS A 142 -13.53 -7.83 -24.24
C LYS A 142 -15.04 -7.79 -24.01
N LYS A 143 -15.77 -7.40 -25.04
CA LYS A 143 -17.24 -7.38 -24.99
C LYS A 143 -17.82 -8.76 -25.29
#